data_7c42a7c3ea9099f43406b4adcb3d64de
#
_entry.id   7c42a7c3ea9099f43406b4adcb3d64de
#
_cell.length_a   1.000
_cell.length_b   1.000
_cell.length_c   1.000
_cell.angle_alpha   90.00
_cell.angle_beta   90.00
_cell.angle_gamma   90.00
#
_symmetry.space_group_name_H-M   'P 1'
#
loop_
_entity.id
_entity.type
_entity.pdbx_description
1 polymer ?
#
loop_
_entity_poly.entity_id
_entity_poly.type
_entity_poly.pdbx_seq_one_letter_code
_entity_poly.pdbx_strand_id
1 'polypeptide(L)'
;ASFLPSAVTGSHVGPRLCHTSGRTFDMQYRAWVAAQRHMGFEMDPRELTEIEALALKDITQWYKDNRAWMANGDILRLDSADPSVLAEMQLARDGSRFVVFSNQLDSSAQINSRPLRLTQLDPNAIFAVHLLNRDKVHPLSRGNLLLKSQELQASGAWLMAQGLNLPYAVPSSIWVIEGRKLSL
;
A
#
# COMPACT_ATOMS: atom_id res chain seq x y z
N ALA A 1 -12.25 -7.17 -9.28
CA ALA A 1 -10.91 -6.94 -9.86
C ALA A 1 -9.89 -7.99 -9.39
N SER A 2 -10.12 -8.66 -8.25
CA SER A 2 -9.19 -9.67 -7.68
C SER A 2 -9.01 -10.93 -8.54
N PHE A 3 -9.82 -11.14 -9.54
CA PHE A 3 -9.78 -12.32 -10.43
C PHE A 3 -9.16 -12.03 -11.80
N LEU A 4 -8.76 -10.80 -12.05
CA LEU A 4 -8.17 -10.40 -13.32
C LEU A 4 -6.70 -10.02 -13.12
N PRO A 5 -5.82 -10.32 -14.08
CA PRO A 5 -4.44 -9.85 -14.05
C PRO A 5 -4.37 -8.32 -13.95
N SER A 6 -3.36 -7.81 -13.26
CA SER A 6 -3.17 -6.36 -13.12
C SER A 6 -3.03 -5.65 -14.48
N ALA A 7 -2.47 -6.33 -15.48
CA ALA A 7 -2.27 -5.80 -16.82
C ALA A 7 -3.58 -5.45 -17.58
N VAL A 8 -4.70 -6.08 -17.20
CA VAL A 8 -6.01 -5.83 -17.85
C VAL A 8 -6.99 -5.07 -16.96
N THR A 9 -6.55 -4.64 -15.78
CA THR A 9 -7.34 -3.83 -14.85
C THR A 9 -6.75 -2.43 -14.77
N GLY A 10 -7.44 -1.44 -15.33
CA GLY A 10 -7.09 -0.02 -15.19
C GLY A 10 -7.57 0.53 -13.85
N SER A 11 -6.83 1.49 -13.32
CA SER A 11 -7.23 2.30 -12.18
C SER A 11 -6.74 3.74 -12.39
N HIS A 12 -7.61 4.73 -12.25
CA HIS A 12 -7.30 6.10 -12.58
C HIS A 12 -7.27 7.00 -11.36
N VAL A 13 -6.31 7.92 -11.36
CA VAL A 13 -6.29 9.06 -10.44
C VAL A 13 -7.31 10.07 -10.94
N GLY A 14 -8.48 10.10 -10.34
CA GLY A 14 -9.51 11.10 -10.66
C GLY A 14 -9.29 12.40 -9.88
N PRO A 15 -10.15 13.43 -10.10
CA PRO A 15 -10.06 14.73 -9.43
C PRO A 15 -10.28 14.60 -7.92
N ARG A 16 -9.78 15.59 -7.13
CA ARG A 16 -9.94 15.63 -5.66
C ARG A 16 -11.40 15.50 -5.26
N LEU A 17 -12.28 16.25 -5.87
CA LEU A 17 -13.73 16.12 -5.72
C LEU A 17 -14.24 15.03 -6.67
N CYS A 18 -14.75 13.95 -6.12
CA CYS A 18 -15.36 12.88 -6.90
C CYS A 18 -16.71 13.33 -7.44
N HIS A 19 -16.83 13.48 -8.75
CA HIS A 19 -18.07 13.94 -9.42
C HIS A 19 -19.24 12.98 -9.25
N THR A 20 -18.99 11.69 -9.02
CA THR A 20 -20.02 10.68 -8.83
C THR A 20 -20.59 10.68 -7.40
N SER A 21 -19.74 10.85 -6.39
CA SER A 21 -20.14 10.72 -4.98
C SER A 21 -20.18 12.04 -4.21
N GLY A 22 -19.65 13.14 -4.78
CA GLY A 22 -19.47 14.42 -4.09
C GLY A 22 -18.44 14.40 -2.96
N ARG A 23 -17.72 13.29 -2.75
CA ARG A 23 -16.71 13.15 -1.70
C ARG A 23 -15.38 13.76 -2.14
N THR A 24 -14.70 14.39 -1.20
CA THR A 24 -13.33 14.88 -1.38
C THR A 24 -12.34 13.85 -0.86
N PHE A 25 -11.28 13.58 -1.63
CA PHE A 25 -10.24 12.62 -1.28
C PHE A 25 -8.86 13.28 -1.32
N ASP A 26 -7.97 12.81 -0.46
CA ASP A 26 -6.54 13.11 -0.54
C ASP A 26 -5.96 12.57 -1.85
N MET A 27 -5.17 13.39 -2.56
CA MET A 27 -4.63 13.01 -3.87
C MET A 27 -3.57 11.92 -3.78
N GLN A 28 -2.80 11.83 -2.69
CA GLN A 28 -1.88 10.70 -2.46
C GLN A 28 -2.67 9.40 -2.29
N TYR A 29 -3.78 9.44 -1.54
CA TYR A 29 -4.67 8.28 -1.40
C TYR A 29 -5.14 7.78 -2.78
N ARG A 30 -5.65 8.70 -3.64
CA ARG A 30 -6.07 8.34 -5.00
C ARG A 30 -4.94 7.74 -5.82
N ALA A 31 -3.75 8.32 -5.75
CA ALA A 31 -2.59 7.83 -6.49
C ALA A 31 -2.15 6.43 -6.03
N TRP A 32 -2.10 6.18 -4.72
CA TRP A 32 -1.75 4.86 -4.21
C TRP A 32 -2.81 3.80 -4.50
N VAL A 33 -4.09 4.17 -4.51
CA VAL A 33 -5.17 3.27 -4.96
C VAL A 33 -5.01 2.95 -6.45
N ALA A 34 -4.70 3.94 -7.29
CA ALA A 34 -4.47 3.72 -8.71
C ALA A 34 -3.21 2.87 -8.98
N ALA A 35 -2.15 3.05 -8.19
CA ALA A 35 -0.89 2.32 -8.33
C ALA A 35 -1.03 0.80 -8.07
N GLN A 36 -2.13 0.35 -7.47
CA GLN A 36 -2.40 -1.08 -7.28
C GLN A 36 -2.65 -1.83 -8.60
N ARG A 37 -2.95 -1.10 -9.69
CA ARG A 37 -3.28 -1.68 -11.00
C ARG A 37 -2.58 -0.89 -12.11
N HIS A 38 -3.06 -1.02 -13.34
CA HIS A 38 -2.56 -0.20 -14.44
C HIS A 38 -2.98 1.25 -14.23
N MET A 39 -2.03 2.03 -13.69
CA MET A 39 -2.25 3.41 -13.26
C MET A 39 -2.41 4.35 -14.46
N GLY A 40 -3.48 5.14 -14.44
CA GLY A 40 -3.75 6.23 -15.36
C GLY A 40 -4.17 7.51 -14.65
N PHE A 41 -4.35 8.59 -15.39
CA PHE A 41 -4.83 9.88 -14.88
C PHE A 41 -6.07 10.30 -15.64
N GLU A 42 -7.10 10.71 -14.91
CA GLU A 42 -8.38 11.20 -15.43
C GLU A 42 -8.79 12.45 -14.64
N MET A 43 -7.94 13.48 -14.70
CA MET A 43 -8.13 14.74 -13.99
C MET A 43 -7.39 15.89 -14.69
N ASP A 44 -7.76 17.11 -14.42
CA ASP A 44 -7.03 18.29 -14.86
C ASP A 44 -5.83 18.55 -13.93
N PRO A 45 -4.58 18.42 -14.40
CA PRO A 45 -3.39 18.66 -13.58
C PRO A 45 -3.24 20.10 -13.11
N ARG A 46 -3.94 21.07 -13.72
CA ARG A 46 -3.93 22.49 -13.31
C ARG A 46 -4.67 22.74 -12.01
N GLU A 47 -5.51 21.79 -11.57
CA GLU A 47 -6.23 21.86 -10.29
C GLU A 47 -5.40 21.38 -9.10
N LEU A 48 -4.19 20.85 -9.34
CA LEU A 48 -3.31 20.39 -8.29
C LEU A 48 -2.62 21.55 -7.58
N THR A 49 -2.52 21.45 -6.26
CA THR A 49 -1.56 22.26 -5.51
C THR A 49 -0.14 21.79 -5.78
N GLU A 50 0.87 22.61 -5.50
CA GLU A 50 2.28 22.23 -5.64
C GLU A 50 2.64 20.98 -4.82
N ILE A 51 2.12 20.89 -3.59
CA ILE A 51 2.34 19.73 -2.69
C ILE A 51 1.75 18.45 -3.30
N GLU A 52 0.54 18.53 -3.85
CA GLU A 52 -0.10 17.40 -4.51
C GLU A 52 0.64 16.99 -5.78
N ALA A 53 1.08 17.96 -6.58
CA ALA A 53 1.83 17.70 -7.80
C ALA A 53 3.17 16.98 -7.51
N LEU A 54 3.89 17.40 -6.47
CA LEU A 54 5.12 16.74 -6.02
C LEU A 54 4.83 15.31 -5.55
N ALA A 55 3.83 15.12 -4.70
CA ALA A 55 3.45 13.81 -4.21
C ALA A 55 3.03 12.85 -5.34
N LEU A 56 2.24 13.34 -6.29
CA LEU A 56 1.84 12.55 -7.47
C LEU A 56 3.03 12.20 -8.36
N LYS A 57 4.00 13.12 -8.52
CA LYS A 57 5.25 12.86 -9.25
C LYS A 57 6.03 11.72 -8.61
N ASP A 58 6.21 11.75 -7.30
CA ASP A 58 6.99 10.75 -6.57
C ASP A 58 6.31 9.37 -6.61
N ILE A 59 4.99 9.31 -6.39
CA ILE A 59 4.21 8.07 -6.48
C ILE A 59 4.22 7.53 -7.92
N THR A 60 4.09 8.39 -8.91
CA THR A 60 4.16 7.98 -10.33
C THR A 60 5.53 7.44 -10.69
N GLN A 61 6.60 8.04 -10.17
CA GLN A 61 7.96 7.53 -10.39
C GLN A 61 8.13 6.16 -9.74
N TRP A 62 7.72 6.01 -8.47
CA TRP A 62 7.72 4.72 -7.80
C TRP A 62 6.95 3.66 -8.60
N TYR A 63 5.76 4.01 -9.12
CA TYR A 63 4.97 3.09 -9.94
C TYR A 63 5.71 2.69 -11.22
N LYS A 64 6.32 3.64 -11.93
CA LYS A 64 7.11 3.35 -13.15
C LYS A 64 8.26 2.39 -12.89
N ASP A 65 8.93 2.54 -11.75
CA ASP A 65 10.08 1.72 -11.36
C ASP A 65 9.65 0.29 -10.93
N ASN A 66 8.41 0.13 -10.53
CA ASN A 66 7.90 -1.14 -9.99
C ASN A 66 6.88 -1.86 -10.88
N ARG A 67 6.18 -1.17 -11.78
CA ARG A 67 5.08 -1.73 -12.59
C ARG A 67 5.45 -2.98 -13.38
N ALA A 68 6.69 -3.11 -13.84
CA ALA A 68 7.11 -4.24 -14.67
C ALA A 68 7.07 -5.58 -13.89
N TRP A 69 7.57 -5.59 -12.66
CA TRP A 69 7.48 -6.78 -11.82
C TRP A 69 6.09 -6.97 -11.23
N MET A 70 5.39 -5.88 -10.89
CA MET A 70 4.01 -5.93 -10.39
C MET A 70 3.05 -6.53 -11.42
N ALA A 71 3.18 -6.16 -12.69
CA ALA A 71 2.35 -6.71 -13.77
C ALA A 71 2.55 -8.21 -14.00
N ASN A 72 3.74 -8.73 -13.68
CA ASN A 72 4.10 -10.12 -13.83
C ASN A 72 4.07 -10.94 -12.52
N GLY A 73 3.89 -10.27 -11.39
CA GLY A 73 3.84 -10.87 -10.07
C GLY A 73 2.47 -11.45 -9.72
N ASP A 74 2.39 -12.05 -8.55
CA ASP A 74 1.16 -12.58 -7.99
C ASP A 74 0.45 -11.54 -7.15
N ILE A 75 -0.88 -11.47 -7.26
CA ILE A 75 -1.74 -10.64 -6.42
C ILE A 75 -2.39 -11.55 -5.39
N LEU A 76 -2.07 -11.32 -4.13
CA LEU A 76 -2.50 -12.13 -3.00
C LEU A 76 -3.39 -11.28 -2.09
N ARG A 77 -4.61 -11.73 -1.85
CA ARG A 77 -5.46 -11.12 -0.83
C ARG A 77 -4.93 -11.48 0.55
N LEU A 78 -4.81 -10.48 1.41
CA LEU A 78 -4.44 -10.69 2.80
C LEU A 78 -5.70 -10.64 3.68
N ASP A 79 -5.82 -11.62 4.58
CA ASP A 79 -6.89 -11.63 5.55
C ASP A 79 -6.60 -10.62 6.67
N SER A 80 -7.56 -9.76 6.92
CA SER A 80 -7.55 -8.84 8.05
C SER A 80 -8.59 -9.26 9.08
N ALA A 81 -8.22 -9.23 10.36
CA ALA A 81 -9.17 -9.42 11.45
C ALA A 81 -10.09 -8.20 11.66
N ASP A 82 -9.80 -7.08 10.97
CA ASP A 82 -10.64 -5.89 10.95
C ASP A 82 -11.41 -5.84 9.62
N PRO A 83 -12.75 -5.97 9.64
CA PRO A 83 -13.56 -5.96 8.43
C PRO A 83 -13.55 -4.62 7.69
N SER A 84 -13.12 -3.55 8.35
CA SER A 84 -12.96 -2.23 7.73
C SER A 84 -11.67 -2.10 6.91
N VAL A 85 -10.79 -3.11 6.94
CA VAL A 85 -9.51 -3.15 6.21
C VAL A 85 -9.60 -4.10 5.03
N LEU A 86 -9.26 -3.59 3.85
CA LEU A 86 -9.03 -4.38 2.65
C LEU A 86 -7.55 -4.34 2.31
N ALA A 87 -6.88 -5.49 2.43
CA ALA A 87 -5.45 -5.58 2.15
C ALA A 87 -5.14 -6.58 1.05
N GLU A 88 -4.17 -6.23 0.20
CA GLU A 88 -3.59 -7.12 -0.78
C GLU A 88 -2.06 -6.97 -0.79
N MET A 89 -1.38 -8.03 -1.17
CA MET A 89 0.05 -8.05 -1.40
C MET A 89 0.32 -8.41 -2.85
N GLN A 90 1.19 -7.68 -3.50
CA GLN A 90 1.75 -8.07 -4.78
C GLN A 90 3.15 -8.61 -4.53
N LEU A 91 3.41 -9.81 -4.99
CA LEU A 91 4.66 -10.55 -4.78
C LEU A 91 5.34 -10.79 -6.13
N ALA A 92 6.60 -10.40 -6.25
CA ALA A 92 7.39 -10.73 -7.43
C ALA A 92 7.55 -12.26 -7.57
N ARG A 93 7.50 -12.78 -8.80
CA ARG A 93 7.57 -14.23 -9.07
C ARG A 93 8.83 -14.91 -8.53
N ASP A 94 9.92 -14.17 -8.44
CA ASP A 94 11.19 -14.65 -7.87
C ASP A 94 11.24 -14.54 -6.34
N GLY A 95 10.17 -14.05 -5.71
CA GLY A 95 10.10 -13.82 -4.27
C GLY A 95 11.05 -12.73 -3.73
N SER A 96 11.70 -11.97 -4.63
CA SER A 96 12.71 -10.98 -4.23
C SER A 96 12.15 -9.72 -3.58
N ARG A 97 10.89 -9.39 -3.85
CA ARG A 97 10.23 -8.19 -3.35
C ARG A 97 8.72 -8.33 -3.31
N PHE A 98 8.12 -7.51 -2.47
CA PHE A 98 6.65 -7.39 -2.41
C PHE A 98 6.24 -5.94 -2.13
N VAL A 99 4.98 -5.64 -2.42
CA VAL A 99 4.31 -4.43 -1.92
C VAL A 99 2.94 -4.82 -1.34
N VAL A 100 2.63 -4.28 -0.18
CA VAL A 100 1.33 -4.44 0.50
C VAL A 100 0.57 -3.13 0.40
N PHE A 101 -0.67 -3.20 -0.04
CA PHE A 101 -1.64 -2.12 -0.03
C PHE A 101 -2.73 -2.44 1.00
N SER A 102 -2.76 -1.69 2.10
CA SER A 102 -3.74 -1.84 3.16
C SER A 102 -4.69 -0.65 3.18
N ASN A 103 -5.87 -0.82 2.62
CA ASN A 103 -6.89 0.21 2.49
C ASN A 103 -7.80 0.20 3.72
N GLN A 104 -7.99 1.35 4.36
CA GLN A 104 -8.98 1.58 5.40
C GLN A 104 -10.29 2.04 4.74
N LEU A 105 -11.27 1.17 4.67
CA LEU A 105 -12.54 1.45 3.97
C LEU A 105 -13.54 2.18 4.87
N ASP A 106 -13.54 1.85 6.15
CA ASP A 106 -14.46 2.39 7.15
C ASP A 106 -13.74 2.60 8.49
N SER A 107 -14.43 3.17 9.46
CA SER A 107 -13.91 3.32 10.82
C SER A 107 -13.71 1.96 11.49
N SER A 108 -12.51 1.75 12.02
CA SER A 108 -12.23 0.53 12.79
C SER A 108 -12.92 0.58 14.15
N ALA A 109 -13.55 -0.51 14.55
CA ALA A 109 -14.02 -0.71 15.91
C ALA A 109 -12.87 -1.02 16.90
N GLN A 110 -11.65 -1.14 16.40
CA GLN A 110 -10.47 -1.52 17.18
C GLN A 110 -9.58 -0.31 17.45
N ILE A 111 -9.25 -0.10 18.70
CA ILE A 111 -8.32 0.99 19.13
C ILE A 111 -6.89 0.73 18.61
N ASN A 112 -6.48 -0.53 18.55
CA ASN A 112 -5.19 -0.95 18.04
C ASN A 112 -5.42 -1.80 16.78
N SER A 113 -4.72 -1.48 15.71
CA SER A 113 -4.72 -2.31 14.51
C SER A 113 -4.30 -3.73 14.84
N ARG A 114 -5.03 -4.72 14.33
CA ARG A 114 -4.59 -6.11 14.38
C ARG A 114 -3.42 -6.33 13.43
N PRO A 115 -2.48 -7.24 13.76
CA PRO A 115 -1.38 -7.54 12.86
C PRO A 115 -1.90 -8.04 11.51
N LEU A 116 -1.39 -7.44 10.44
CA LEU A 116 -1.62 -7.90 9.07
C LEU A 116 -0.55 -8.95 8.73
N ARG A 117 -0.95 -10.21 8.62
CA ARG A 117 -0.05 -11.31 8.28
C ARG A 117 0.17 -11.37 6.78
N LEU A 118 1.43 -11.49 6.37
CA LEU A 118 1.79 -11.69 4.98
C LEU A 118 1.70 -13.19 4.62
N THR A 119 1.85 -13.52 3.36
CA THR A 119 1.74 -14.91 2.90
C THR A 119 2.73 -15.20 1.77
N GLN A 120 3.02 -16.48 1.52
CA GLN A 120 3.85 -16.97 0.40
C GLN A 120 5.28 -16.41 0.35
N LEU A 121 5.81 -15.89 1.45
CA LEU A 121 7.21 -15.50 1.55
C LEU A 121 8.10 -16.70 1.81
N ASP A 122 9.35 -16.66 1.34
CA ASP A 122 10.39 -17.59 1.77
C ASP A 122 10.62 -17.43 3.28
N PRO A 123 10.31 -18.46 4.11
CA PRO A 123 10.39 -18.34 5.56
C PRO A 123 11.81 -18.03 6.08
N ASN A 124 12.83 -18.45 5.33
CA ASN A 124 14.24 -18.30 5.71
C ASN A 124 14.86 -16.99 5.21
N ALA A 125 14.21 -16.31 4.27
CA ALA A 125 14.70 -15.05 3.76
C ALA A 125 14.47 -13.92 4.77
N ILE A 126 15.43 -12.99 4.82
CA ILE A 126 15.27 -11.73 5.55
C ILE A 126 14.81 -10.64 4.57
N PHE A 127 13.80 -9.91 4.96
CA PHE A 127 13.26 -8.79 4.19
C PHE A 127 13.51 -7.47 4.93
N ALA A 128 13.98 -6.49 4.18
CA ALA A 128 13.94 -5.09 4.57
C ALA A 128 12.55 -4.54 4.23
N VAL A 129 11.81 -4.09 5.23
CA VAL A 129 10.40 -3.69 5.11
C VAL A 129 10.25 -2.24 5.57
N HIS A 130 9.63 -1.40 4.76
CA HIS A 130 9.39 0.00 5.11
C HIS A 130 8.04 0.51 4.61
N LEU A 131 7.52 1.51 5.31
CA LEU A 131 6.29 2.21 4.97
C LEU A 131 6.61 3.36 4.00
N LEU A 132 6.07 3.30 2.77
CA LEU A 132 6.37 4.30 1.73
C LEU A 132 5.76 5.67 2.05
N ASN A 133 4.56 5.69 2.59
CA ASN A 133 3.82 6.92 2.94
C ASN A 133 3.83 7.21 4.45
N ARG A 134 5.01 7.07 5.09
CA ARG A 134 5.15 7.31 6.53
C ARG A 134 4.92 8.77 6.94
N ASP A 135 5.02 9.72 6.00
CA ASP A 135 4.68 11.13 6.20
C ASP A 135 3.23 11.33 6.64
N LYS A 136 2.35 10.39 6.33
CA LYS A 136 0.94 10.38 6.74
C LYS A 136 0.70 9.82 8.15
N VAL A 137 1.73 9.29 8.80
CA VAL A 137 1.58 8.71 10.14
C VAL A 137 1.50 9.81 11.18
N HIS A 138 0.39 9.87 11.91
CA HIS A 138 0.27 10.79 13.04
C HIS A 138 1.30 10.43 14.13
N PRO A 139 2.02 11.39 14.74
CA PRO A 139 3.06 11.13 15.75
C PRO A 139 2.60 10.26 16.92
N LEU A 140 1.34 10.42 17.34
CA LEU A 140 0.74 9.64 18.43
C LEU A 140 0.11 8.33 17.98
N SER A 141 0.16 8.00 16.68
CA SER A 141 -0.39 6.75 16.17
C SER A 141 0.35 5.57 16.78
N ARG A 142 -0.40 4.54 17.17
CA ARG A 142 0.12 3.24 17.59
C ARG A 142 0.53 2.42 16.34
N GLY A 143 1.22 1.35 16.53
CA GLY A 143 1.73 0.49 15.47
C GLY A 143 3.20 0.16 15.69
N ASN A 144 3.80 -0.55 14.73
CA ASN A 144 5.21 -0.90 14.83
C ASN A 144 6.09 0.36 14.72
N LEU A 145 6.89 0.63 15.76
CA LEU A 145 7.74 1.82 15.83
C LEU A 145 8.75 1.89 14.68
N LEU A 146 9.32 0.75 14.27
CA LEU A 146 10.29 0.71 13.17
C LEU A 146 9.64 1.13 11.86
N LEU A 147 8.44 0.63 11.53
CA LEU A 147 7.72 1.05 10.33
C LEU A 147 7.41 2.54 10.30
N LYS A 148 7.21 3.15 11.46
CA LYS A 148 6.90 4.58 11.57
C LYS A 148 8.13 5.48 11.37
N SER A 149 9.31 5.03 11.73
CA SER A 149 10.51 5.87 11.78
C SER A 149 11.62 5.42 10.83
N GLN A 150 11.72 4.14 10.52
CA GLN A 150 12.82 3.59 9.73
C GLN A 150 12.41 2.29 9.01
N GLU A 151 13.35 1.44 8.71
CA GLU A 151 13.17 0.14 8.10
C GLU A 151 13.12 -0.96 9.17
N LEU A 152 12.19 -1.91 8.98
CA LEU A 152 12.11 -3.13 9.77
C LEU A 152 12.80 -4.26 9.01
N GLN A 153 13.77 -4.95 9.62
CA GLN A 153 14.30 -6.20 9.09
C GLN A 153 13.64 -7.38 9.79
N ALA A 154 13.03 -8.27 9.02
CA ALA A 154 12.32 -9.42 9.55
C ALA A 154 12.39 -10.62 8.60
N SER A 155 12.38 -11.84 9.17
CA SER A 155 12.29 -13.05 8.35
C SER A 155 10.90 -13.23 7.74
N GLY A 156 10.83 -13.90 6.59
CA GLY A 156 9.55 -14.26 5.99
C GLY A 156 8.68 -15.07 6.95
N ALA A 157 9.28 -15.97 7.74
CA ALA A 157 8.57 -16.72 8.80
C ALA A 157 7.90 -15.77 9.81
N TRP A 158 8.62 -14.75 10.28
CA TRP A 158 8.07 -13.77 11.22
C TRP A 158 6.94 -12.95 10.60
N LEU A 159 7.13 -12.46 9.36
CA LEU A 159 6.13 -11.67 8.63
C LEU A 159 4.83 -12.45 8.39
N MET A 160 4.93 -13.77 8.15
CA MET A 160 3.77 -14.64 7.96
C MET A 160 3.10 -15.03 9.27
N ALA A 161 3.87 -15.28 10.34
CA ALA A 161 3.33 -15.76 11.62
C ALA A 161 2.82 -14.60 12.50
N GLN A 162 3.60 -13.54 12.67
CA GLN A 162 3.27 -12.40 13.53
C GLN A 162 2.60 -11.27 12.75
N GLY A 163 3.05 -10.98 11.53
CA GLY A 163 2.54 -9.91 10.71
C GLY A 163 3.01 -8.51 11.13
N LEU A 164 2.45 -7.51 10.48
CA LEU A 164 2.80 -6.10 10.65
C LEU A 164 1.70 -5.36 11.42
N ASN A 165 2.03 -4.73 12.53
CA ASN A 165 1.16 -3.78 13.21
C ASN A 165 1.26 -2.43 12.49
N LEU A 166 0.26 -2.13 11.68
CA LEU A 166 0.19 -0.89 10.93
C LEU A 166 -0.21 0.29 11.83
N PRO A 167 0.19 1.52 11.48
CA PRO A 167 -0.31 2.70 12.17
C PRO A 167 -1.84 2.78 12.07
N TYR A 168 -2.45 3.51 13.03
CA TYR A 168 -3.89 3.78 12.96
C TYR A 168 -4.23 4.51 11.67
N ALA A 169 -5.33 4.14 11.05
CA ALA A 169 -5.81 4.71 9.81
C ALA A 169 -7.26 5.18 9.95
N VAL A 170 -7.60 6.26 9.27
CA VAL A 170 -8.97 6.77 9.14
C VAL A 170 -9.61 6.28 7.84
N PRO A 171 -10.95 6.29 7.70
CA PRO A 171 -11.61 5.92 6.46
C PRO A 171 -11.06 6.68 5.25
N SER A 172 -10.99 6.00 4.11
CA SER A 172 -10.41 6.52 2.86
C SER A 172 -8.93 6.90 2.97
N SER A 173 -8.17 6.09 3.70
CA SER A 173 -6.70 6.13 3.72
C SER A 173 -6.10 4.78 3.35
N ILE A 174 -4.81 4.78 3.07
CA ILE A 174 -4.08 3.58 2.64
C ILE A 174 -2.69 3.58 3.25
N TRP A 175 -2.22 2.41 3.70
CA TRP A 175 -0.82 2.18 3.99
C TRP A 175 -0.17 1.37 2.87
N VAL A 176 0.98 1.82 2.40
CA VAL A 176 1.75 1.15 1.35
C VAL A 176 3.09 0.72 1.92
N ILE A 177 3.29 -0.60 1.98
CA ILE A 177 4.47 -1.20 2.61
C ILE A 177 5.25 -1.97 1.54
N GLU A 178 6.49 -1.59 1.33
CA GLU A 178 7.41 -2.31 0.44
C GLU A 178 8.32 -3.23 1.25
N GLY A 179 8.61 -4.42 0.73
CA GLY A 179 9.60 -5.33 1.27
C GLY A 179 10.55 -5.82 0.19
N ARG A 180 11.84 -5.88 0.51
CA ARG A 180 12.88 -6.38 -0.38
C ARG A 180 13.73 -7.42 0.33
N LYS A 181 13.92 -8.57 -0.31
CA LYS A 181 14.79 -9.63 0.17
C LYS A 181 16.22 -9.11 0.24
N LEU A 182 16.85 -9.26 1.40
CA LEU A 182 18.27 -8.96 1.57
C LEU A 182 19.11 -10.10 1.02
N SER A 183 20.16 -9.74 0.27
CA SER A 183 21.22 -10.70 -0.07
C SER A 183 22.05 -10.94 1.18
N LEU A 184 22.10 -12.18 1.64
CA LEU A 184 23.03 -12.64 2.67
C LEU A 184 24.40 -12.88 2.06
#